data_6b0f659b9e2c6b9bd8b24baddd44f6b5
#
_entry.id   6b0f659b9e2c6b9bd8b24baddd44f6b5
#
_cell.length_a   1.000
_cell.length_b   1.000
_cell.length_c   1.000
_cell.angle_alpha   90.00
_cell.angle_beta   90.00
_cell.angle_gamma   90.00
#
_symmetry.space_group_name_H-M   'P 1'
#
loop_
_entity.id
_entity.type
_entity.pdbx_description
1 polymer ?
#
loop_
_entity_poly.entity_id
_entity_poly.type
_entity_poly.pdbx_seq_one_letter_code
_entity_poly.pdbx_strand_id
1 'polypeptide(L)'
;MPQKRLSKAIGILAVVLVLITAVFLAWWFLIRQPPVPKNIVTLSGRIEGDDSVVAAKTSGRIREVRVREGDAVKAGDVIAILDDEQAAAREQQAKSATQEADTRVTHAQQQIEVLGEQLKQSRLTVDQARLDAQGRVRQAEAQVATAEANLSQAQAGHEQARYDAERFTRLAKSGDVSDRQREQARTTAEAQAALVESTKKQVAAARGALTAARANLQNPAIRSSQASAIQKQIAQAQSDVNAAQADAARTRAQLTEAQANRNDLNIIAPFDGTIATRTAEPGEVVTPGTPIVTLLDLSKIYLRGFIPEGEIGRVKLGQTARVYLDSNPRQPIDAVVSRIDPEASFTPENTYFRDDRVKQVFGIKLSISSSTGAAKPGMPADGEILVEGNTWPKDTGRR
;
A
#
# COMPACT_ATOMS: atom_id res chain seq x y z
N MET A 1 20.96 70.22 93.24
CA MET A 1 20.39 68.89 92.99
C MET A 1 20.08 68.66 91.47
N PRO A 2 21.08 68.56 90.55
CA PRO A 2 20.75 68.22 89.18
C PRO A 2 21.33 66.84 88.65
N GLN A 3 22.12 66.11 89.47
CA GLN A 3 22.80 64.91 88.98
C GLN A 3 21.90 63.66 88.75
N LYS A 4 20.72 63.53 89.40
CA LYS A 4 19.81 62.38 89.27
C LYS A 4 18.98 62.33 87.98
N ARG A 5 18.83 63.46 87.27
CA ARG A 5 18.09 63.52 85.99
C ARG A 5 18.96 63.09 84.76
N LEU A 6 20.27 63.34 84.81
CA LEU A 6 21.21 63.02 83.73
C LEU A 6 21.45 61.50 83.62
N SER A 7 21.51 60.80 84.77
CA SER A 7 21.72 59.34 84.78
C SER A 7 20.52 58.56 84.26
N LYS A 8 19.29 59.07 84.47
CA LYS A 8 18.07 58.44 83.88
C LYS A 8 17.95 58.69 82.38
N ALA A 9 18.36 59.85 81.90
CA ALA A 9 18.37 60.18 80.49
C ALA A 9 19.40 59.33 79.71
N ILE A 10 20.60 59.11 80.28
CA ILE A 10 21.62 58.21 79.66
C ILE A 10 21.15 56.75 79.66
N GLY A 11 20.45 56.28 80.70
CA GLY A 11 19.87 54.93 80.75
C GLY A 11 18.77 54.70 79.67
N ILE A 12 17.91 55.71 79.51
CA ILE A 12 16.87 55.66 78.47
C ILE A 12 17.50 55.69 77.07
N LEU A 13 18.52 56.47 76.81
CA LEU A 13 19.22 56.54 75.52
C LEU A 13 19.93 55.23 75.22
N ALA A 14 20.53 54.56 76.18
CA ALA A 14 21.15 53.24 76.04
C ALA A 14 20.13 52.15 75.70
N VAL A 15 18.95 52.14 76.34
CA VAL A 15 17.87 51.21 76.08
C VAL A 15 17.31 51.44 74.68
N VAL A 16 17.12 52.69 74.21
CA VAL A 16 16.67 53.01 72.88
C VAL A 16 17.69 52.56 71.77
N LEU A 17 18.99 52.76 72.07
CA LEU A 17 20.06 52.32 71.16
C LEU A 17 20.10 50.79 71.01
N VAL A 18 19.92 50.06 72.16
CA VAL A 18 19.83 48.56 72.09
C VAL A 18 18.60 48.10 71.36
N LEU A 19 17.46 48.78 71.54
CA LEU A 19 16.25 48.47 70.80
C LEU A 19 16.41 48.72 69.26
N ILE A 20 17.03 49.85 68.89
CA ILE A 20 17.30 50.15 67.45
C ILE A 20 18.29 49.14 66.89
N THR A 21 19.34 48.74 67.56
CA THR A 21 20.29 47.73 67.16
C THR A 21 19.64 46.35 67.08
N ALA A 22 18.77 45.98 67.98
CA ALA A 22 18.02 44.72 67.94
C ALA A 22 17.02 44.66 66.76
N VAL A 23 16.30 45.77 66.53
CA VAL A 23 15.41 45.91 65.37
C VAL A 23 16.19 45.88 64.04
N PHE A 24 17.35 46.55 63.99
CA PHE A 24 18.24 46.55 62.85
C PHE A 24 18.83 45.17 62.61
N LEU A 25 19.26 44.45 63.63
CA LEU A 25 19.73 43.05 63.48
C LEU A 25 18.61 42.10 63.10
N ALA A 26 17.40 42.24 63.68
CA ALA A 26 16.24 41.46 63.29
C ALA A 26 15.84 41.75 61.83
N TRP A 27 15.81 43.03 61.45
CA TRP A 27 15.57 43.43 60.05
C TRP A 27 16.66 42.95 59.16
N TRP A 28 17.94 43.03 59.50
CA TRP A 28 19.07 42.47 58.71
C TRP A 28 19.00 40.97 58.58
N PHE A 29 18.61 40.22 59.63
CA PHE A 29 18.53 38.76 59.62
C PHE A 29 17.29 38.27 58.90
N LEU A 30 16.18 39.00 58.91
CA LEU A 30 14.92 38.66 58.26
C LEU A 30 14.92 38.98 56.71
N ILE A 31 15.71 39.98 56.31
CA ILE A 31 15.73 40.44 54.91
C ILE A 31 16.90 39.85 54.12
N ARG A 32 17.97 39.38 54.76
CA ARG A 32 19.07 38.72 54.08
C ARG A 32 18.60 37.38 53.54
N GLN A 33 18.36 37.31 52.22
CA GLN A 33 18.15 36.03 51.52
C GLN A 33 19.45 35.20 51.65
N PRO A 34 19.37 33.91 52.03
CA PRO A 34 20.54 33.04 52.03
C PRO A 34 21.12 32.97 50.62
N PRO A 35 22.45 33.00 50.46
CA PRO A 35 23.08 32.92 49.15
C PRO A 35 22.73 31.57 48.48
N VAL A 36 22.34 31.62 47.20
CA VAL A 36 22.06 30.42 46.41
C VAL A 36 23.30 29.50 46.44
N PRO A 37 23.14 28.20 46.74
CA PRO A 37 24.26 27.27 46.79
C PRO A 37 24.99 27.23 45.44
N LYS A 38 26.32 27.24 45.46
CA LYS A 38 27.15 27.29 44.24
C LYS A 38 26.94 26.10 43.28
N ASN A 39 26.37 25.01 43.76
CA ASN A 39 26.09 23.81 42.98
C ASN A 39 24.75 23.82 42.21
N ILE A 40 24.00 24.93 42.33
CA ILE A 40 22.70 25.09 41.63
C ILE A 40 22.74 26.34 40.77
N VAL A 41 22.10 26.25 39.60
CA VAL A 41 21.75 27.41 38.78
C VAL A 41 20.23 27.56 38.79
N THR A 42 19.75 28.74 39.18
CA THR A 42 18.32 29.06 39.20
C THR A 42 17.91 29.80 37.95
N LEU A 43 16.71 29.52 37.48
CA LEU A 43 16.10 30.22 36.36
C LEU A 43 14.61 30.43 36.65
N SER A 44 14.07 31.50 36.12
CA SER A 44 12.63 31.76 36.13
C SER A 44 12.09 31.73 34.72
N GLY A 45 10.87 31.27 34.57
CA GLY A 45 10.26 31.12 33.25
C GLY A 45 8.78 30.84 33.32
N ARG A 46 8.31 30.23 32.26
CA ARG A 46 6.90 29.86 32.11
C ARG A 46 6.81 28.40 31.65
N ILE A 47 5.81 27.70 32.12
CA ILE A 47 5.44 26.38 31.58
C ILE A 47 4.87 26.58 30.20
N GLU A 48 5.43 25.87 29.24
CA GLU A 48 4.97 25.78 27.86
C GLU A 48 4.67 24.31 27.51
N GLY A 49 3.87 24.08 26.48
CA GLY A 49 3.62 22.78 25.91
C GLY A 49 3.85 22.85 24.40
N ASP A 50 4.10 21.73 23.78
CA ASP A 50 4.15 21.68 22.32
C ASP A 50 2.73 21.83 21.78
N ASP A 51 2.49 22.90 21.02
CA ASP A 51 1.25 23.17 20.33
C ASP A 51 1.36 22.86 18.84
N SER A 52 0.27 22.43 18.25
CA SER A 52 0.16 22.18 16.84
C SER A 52 -1.13 22.76 16.29
N VAL A 53 -1.01 23.49 15.21
CA VAL A 53 -2.17 24.04 14.49
C VAL A 53 -2.75 22.96 13.59
N VAL A 54 -3.98 22.55 13.85
CA VAL A 54 -4.74 21.67 12.98
C VAL A 54 -5.46 22.54 11.96
N ALA A 55 -5.06 22.42 10.70
CA ALA A 55 -5.55 23.21 9.59
C ALA A 55 -6.33 22.36 8.59
N ALA A 56 -7.22 23.00 7.81
CA ALA A 56 -7.91 22.37 6.71
C ALA A 56 -6.93 21.94 5.61
N LYS A 57 -7.06 20.71 5.08
CA LYS A 57 -6.27 20.21 3.94
C LYS A 57 -6.89 20.60 2.61
N THR A 58 -8.21 20.76 2.58
CA THR A 58 -9.01 21.05 1.38
C THR A 58 -9.88 22.28 1.59
N SER A 59 -10.32 22.91 0.51
CA SER A 59 -11.32 23.97 0.59
C SER A 59 -12.73 23.41 0.75
N GLY A 60 -13.52 24.08 1.55
CA GLY A 60 -14.93 23.71 1.76
C GLY A 60 -15.61 24.60 2.79
N ARG A 61 -16.93 24.47 2.92
CA ARG A 61 -17.67 25.11 4.00
C ARG A 61 -17.70 24.19 5.21
N ILE A 62 -17.42 24.72 6.39
CA ILE A 62 -17.53 23.97 7.65
C ILE A 62 -19.01 23.67 7.91
N ARG A 63 -19.37 22.39 7.94
CA ARG A 63 -20.70 21.93 8.30
C ARG A 63 -20.90 21.95 9.81
N GLU A 64 -19.93 21.40 10.55
CA GLU A 64 -19.94 21.38 12.00
C GLU A 64 -18.53 21.35 12.57
N VAL A 65 -18.38 21.90 13.78
CA VAL A 65 -17.18 21.73 14.65
C VAL A 65 -17.63 20.97 15.89
N ARG A 66 -17.00 19.83 16.15
CA ARG A 66 -17.40 18.87 17.20
C ARG A 66 -16.74 19.10 18.55
N VAL A 67 -15.75 19.97 18.58
CA VAL A 67 -14.94 20.22 19.77
C VAL A 67 -15.06 21.67 20.22
N ARG A 68 -14.82 21.89 21.51
CA ARG A 68 -14.76 23.21 22.17
C ARG A 68 -13.38 23.43 22.76
N GLU A 69 -13.07 24.67 23.06
CA GLU A 69 -11.87 25.03 23.82
C GLU A 69 -11.90 24.34 25.20
N GLY A 70 -10.79 23.73 25.56
CA GLY A 70 -10.63 22.94 26.78
C GLY A 70 -10.99 21.45 26.64
N ASP A 71 -11.59 21.01 25.53
CA ASP A 71 -11.90 19.60 25.34
C ASP A 71 -10.63 18.76 25.12
N ALA A 72 -10.60 17.58 25.75
CA ALA A 72 -9.58 16.58 25.50
C ALA A 72 -9.96 15.71 24.29
N VAL A 73 -9.04 15.54 23.36
CA VAL A 73 -9.22 14.74 22.15
C VAL A 73 -8.11 13.71 22.00
N LYS A 74 -8.42 12.60 21.36
CA LYS A 74 -7.45 11.55 21.01
C LYS A 74 -7.07 11.63 19.53
N ALA A 75 -5.90 11.08 19.22
CA ALA A 75 -5.48 10.92 17.83
C ALA A 75 -6.56 10.20 17.00
N GLY A 76 -6.97 10.80 15.87
CA GLY A 76 -8.03 10.31 15.02
C GLY A 76 -9.43 10.82 15.34
N ASP A 77 -9.66 11.50 16.46
CA ASP A 77 -10.95 12.10 16.76
C ASP A 77 -11.29 13.21 15.75
N VAL A 78 -12.56 13.26 15.33
CA VAL A 78 -13.04 14.25 14.36
C VAL A 78 -13.25 15.59 15.06
N ILE A 79 -12.47 16.58 14.65
CA ILE A 79 -12.53 17.96 15.14
C ILE A 79 -13.60 18.76 14.44
N ALA A 80 -13.58 18.72 13.09
CA ALA A 80 -14.55 19.43 12.26
C ALA A 80 -14.85 18.64 10.99
N ILE A 81 -16.02 18.88 10.41
CA ILE A 81 -16.47 18.28 9.16
C ILE A 81 -16.81 19.38 8.18
N LEU A 82 -16.20 19.30 7.00
CA LEU A 82 -16.55 20.15 5.87
C LEU A 82 -17.75 19.55 5.12
N ASP A 83 -18.41 20.37 4.30
CA ASP A 83 -19.52 19.92 3.45
C ASP A 83 -19.01 18.91 2.42
N ASP A 84 -19.58 17.71 2.44
CA ASP A 84 -19.12 16.56 1.66
C ASP A 84 -20.05 16.18 0.49
N GLU A 85 -21.12 16.92 0.23
CA GLU A 85 -22.14 16.56 -0.78
C GLU A 85 -21.49 16.34 -2.17
N GLN A 86 -20.65 17.28 -2.61
CA GLN A 86 -19.98 17.18 -3.90
C GLN A 86 -18.94 16.04 -3.93
N ALA A 87 -18.21 15.84 -2.84
CA ALA A 87 -17.20 14.77 -2.73
C ALA A 87 -17.87 13.39 -2.68
N ALA A 88 -19.00 13.28 -1.98
CA ALA A 88 -19.82 12.06 -1.93
C ALA A 88 -20.37 11.70 -3.32
N ALA A 89 -20.84 12.69 -4.08
CA ALA A 89 -21.31 12.48 -5.45
C ALA A 89 -20.17 11.99 -6.37
N ARG A 90 -18.97 12.56 -6.25
CA ARG A 90 -17.77 12.12 -7.01
C ARG A 90 -17.33 10.71 -6.63
N GLU A 91 -17.33 10.39 -5.34
CA GLU A 91 -17.05 9.02 -4.88
C GLU A 91 -18.04 8.02 -5.45
N GLN A 92 -19.35 8.35 -5.42
CA GLN A 92 -20.40 7.48 -5.98
C GLN A 92 -20.23 7.30 -7.49
N GLN A 93 -19.87 8.36 -8.22
CA GLN A 93 -19.56 8.28 -9.66
C GLN A 93 -18.37 7.37 -9.93
N ALA A 94 -17.27 7.53 -9.20
CA ALA A 94 -16.08 6.70 -9.33
C ALA A 94 -16.36 5.23 -8.99
N LYS A 95 -17.20 4.98 -7.97
CA LYS A 95 -17.66 3.64 -7.60
C LYS A 95 -18.46 2.97 -8.73
N SER A 96 -19.38 3.70 -9.33
CA SER A 96 -20.17 3.19 -10.47
C SER A 96 -19.27 2.89 -11.68
N ALA A 97 -18.29 3.77 -11.98
CA ALA A 97 -17.34 3.55 -13.06
C ALA A 97 -16.46 2.31 -12.82
N THR A 98 -16.04 2.07 -11.57
CA THR A 98 -15.29 0.86 -11.20
C THR A 98 -16.13 -0.39 -11.39
N GLN A 99 -17.40 -0.37 -10.98
CA GLN A 99 -18.32 -1.50 -11.15
C GLN A 99 -18.58 -1.81 -12.64
N GLU A 100 -18.71 -0.78 -13.48
CA GLU A 100 -18.83 -0.94 -14.93
C GLU A 100 -17.56 -1.57 -15.53
N ALA A 101 -16.38 -1.10 -15.13
CA ALA A 101 -15.11 -1.66 -15.61
C ALA A 101 -14.92 -3.13 -15.18
N ASP A 102 -15.27 -3.49 -13.95
CA ASP A 102 -15.24 -4.88 -13.47
C ASP A 102 -16.21 -5.78 -14.26
N THR A 103 -17.38 -5.26 -14.62
CA THR A 103 -18.32 -5.97 -15.49
C THR A 103 -17.72 -6.22 -16.89
N ARG A 104 -17.01 -5.24 -17.47
CA ARG A 104 -16.30 -5.44 -18.76
C ARG A 104 -15.23 -6.51 -18.67
N VAL A 105 -14.46 -6.59 -17.58
CA VAL A 105 -13.50 -7.68 -17.34
C VAL A 105 -14.21 -9.03 -17.37
N THR A 106 -15.32 -9.16 -16.66
CA THR A 106 -16.11 -10.40 -16.62
C THR A 106 -16.61 -10.79 -17.99
N HIS A 107 -17.13 -9.86 -18.78
CA HIS A 107 -17.57 -10.11 -20.15
C HIS A 107 -16.43 -10.55 -21.06
N ALA A 108 -15.26 -9.91 -20.97
CA ALA A 108 -14.09 -10.31 -21.75
C ALA A 108 -13.60 -11.71 -21.38
N GLN A 109 -13.65 -12.09 -20.11
CA GLN A 109 -13.33 -13.46 -19.65
C GLN A 109 -14.32 -14.50 -20.16
N GLN A 110 -15.62 -14.22 -20.11
CA GLN A 110 -16.66 -15.09 -20.66
C GLN A 110 -16.49 -15.32 -22.16
N GLN A 111 -16.03 -14.30 -22.91
CA GLN A 111 -15.73 -14.44 -24.34
C GLN A 111 -14.63 -15.46 -24.58
N ILE A 112 -13.59 -15.51 -23.75
CA ILE A 112 -12.52 -16.54 -23.84
C ILE A 112 -13.09 -17.92 -23.57
N GLU A 113 -13.98 -18.08 -22.61
CA GLU A 113 -14.62 -19.36 -22.30
C GLU A 113 -15.44 -19.89 -23.51
N VAL A 114 -16.25 -19.01 -24.11
CA VAL A 114 -17.02 -19.36 -25.34
C VAL A 114 -16.10 -19.79 -26.47
N LEU A 115 -15.02 -19.03 -26.72
CA LEU A 115 -14.04 -19.38 -27.75
C LEU A 115 -13.30 -20.69 -27.40
N GLY A 116 -13.06 -20.96 -26.12
CA GLY A 116 -12.48 -22.21 -25.62
C GLY A 116 -13.33 -23.44 -25.97
N GLU A 117 -14.65 -23.36 -25.72
CA GLU A 117 -15.58 -24.43 -26.10
C GLU A 117 -15.69 -24.60 -27.64
N GLN A 118 -15.68 -23.49 -28.41
CA GLN A 118 -15.62 -23.55 -29.86
C GLN A 118 -14.35 -24.23 -30.38
N LEU A 119 -13.19 -23.94 -29.75
CA LEU A 119 -11.92 -24.59 -30.08
C LEU A 119 -11.98 -26.11 -29.83
N LYS A 120 -12.53 -26.50 -28.66
CA LYS A 120 -12.71 -27.91 -28.29
C LYS A 120 -13.61 -28.65 -29.31
N GLN A 121 -14.74 -28.04 -29.66
CA GLN A 121 -15.64 -28.58 -30.70
C GLN A 121 -14.93 -28.73 -32.06
N SER A 122 -14.16 -27.70 -32.44
CA SER A 122 -13.39 -27.73 -33.70
C SER A 122 -12.34 -28.83 -33.70
N ARG A 123 -11.60 -29.03 -32.60
CA ARG A 123 -10.62 -30.13 -32.45
C ARG A 123 -11.25 -31.49 -32.54
N LEU A 124 -12.39 -31.73 -31.89
CA LEU A 124 -13.14 -32.98 -32.01
C LEU A 124 -13.54 -33.27 -33.44
N THR A 125 -13.98 -32.25 -34.18
CA THR A 125 -14.34 -32.39 -35.61
C THR A 125 -13.12 -32.74 -36.49
N VAL A 126 -11.93 -32.20 -36.17
CA VAL A 126 -10.67 -32.56 -36.83
C VAL A 126 -10.30 -34.01 -36.56
N ASP A 127 -10.39 -34.47 -35.31
CA ASP A 127 -10.06 -35.83 -34.91
C ASP A 127 -11.02 -36.86 -35.54
N GLN A 128 -12.32 -36.57 -35.58
CA GLN A 128 -13.30 -37.40 -36.29
C GLN A 128 -12.96 -37.50 -37.78
N ALA A 129 -12.71 -36.37 -38.46
CA ALA A 129 -12.35 -36.36 -39.86
C ALA A 129 -11.06 -37.16 -40.15
N ARG A 130 -10.09 -37.12 -39.24
CA ARG A 130 -8.85 -37.90 -39.33
C ARG A 130 -9.11 -39.40 -39.24
N LEU A 131 -9.91 -39.82 -38.24
CA LEU A 131 -10.27 -41.22 -38.04
C LEU A 131 -11.07 -41.76 -39.21
N ASP A 132 -12.02 -40.99 -39.74
CA ASP A 132 -12.82 -41.36 -40.94
C ASP A 132 -11.94 -41.50 -42.17
N ALA A 133 -11.04 -40.55 -42.43
CA ALA A 133 -10.12 -40.61 -43.56
C ALA A 133 -9.18 -41.82 -43.46
N GLN A 134 -8.63 -42.12 -42.31
CA GLN A 134 -7.79 -43.30 -42.06
C GLN A 134 -8.59 -44.61 -42.21
N GLY A 135 -9.85 -44.64 -41.78
CA GLY A 135 -10.76 -45.78 -41.99
C GLY A 135 -10.98 -46.08 -43.45
N ARG A 136 -11.25 -45.04 -44.26
CA ARG A 136 -11.43 -45.17 -45.71
C ARG A 136 -10.16 -45.69 -46.44
N VAL A 137 -8.97 -45.21 -46.02
CA VAL A 137 -7.70 -45.70 -46.56
C VAL A 137 -7.54 -47.18 -46.26
N ARG A 138 -7.74 -47.64 -45.03
CA ARG A 138 -7.65 -49.05 -44.64
C ARG A 138 -8.65 -49.92 -45.40
N GLN A 139 -9.88 -49.43 -45.60
CA GLN A 139 -10.89 -50.14 -46.44
C GLN A 139 -10.45 -50.27 -47.87
N ALA A 140 -9.92 -49.19 -48.47
CA ALA A 140 -9.44 -49.25 -49.86
C ALA A 140 -8.19 -50.16 -50.03
N GLU A 141 -7.28 -50.16 -49.02
CA GLU A 141 -6.12 -51.07 -48.95
C GLU A 141 -6.57 -52.55 -48.95
N ALA A 142 -7.59 -52.90 -48.17
CA ALA A 142 -8.18 -54.22 -48.08
C ALA A 142 -8.82 -54.61 -49.45
N GLN A 143 -9.48 -53.64 -50.12
CA GLN A 143 -10.05 -53.88 -51.51
C GLN A 143 -8.94 -54.14 -52.51
N VAL A 144 -7.83 -53.43 -52.50
CA VAL A 144 -6.67 -53.69 -53.37
C VAL A 144 -6.10 -55.04 -53.06
N ALA A 145 -5.90 -55.46 -51.86
CA ALA A 145 -5.38 -56.77 -51.48
C ALA A 145 -6.31 -57.90 -51.98
N THR A 146 -7.63 -57.73 -51.87
CA THR A 146 -8.60 -58.68 -52.36
C THR A 146 -8.55 -58.78 -53.94
N ALA A 147 -8.49 -57.65 -54.61
CA ALA A 147 -8.40 -57.63 -56.10
C ALA A 147 -7.07 -58.24 -56.57
N GLU A 148 -5.94 -58.01 -55.91
CA GLU A 148 -4.64 -58.59 -56.17
C GLU A 148 -4.64 -60.12 -55.95
N ALA A 149 -5.28 -60.60 -54.91
CA ALA A 149 -5.47 -62.05 -54.69
C ALA A 149 -6.29 -62.70 -55.77
N ASN A 150 -7.40 -62.10 -56.25
CA ASN A 150 -8.20 -62.57 -57.35
C ASN A 150 -7.42 -62.56 -58.62
N LEU A 151 -6.58 -61.56 -58.89
CA LEU A 151 -5.71 -61.52 -60.06
C LEU A 151 -4.69 -62.69 -60.06
N SER A 152 -4.06 -62.91 -58.89
CA SER A 152 -3.11 -64.03 -58.70
C SER A 152 -3.78 -65.37 -58.99
N GLN A 153 -5.01 -65.58 -58.53
CA GLN A 153 -5.80 -66.78 -58.79
C GLN A 153 -6.11 -66.93 -60.27
N ALA A 154 -6.55 -65.85 -60.97
CA ALA A 154 -6.82 -65.83 -62.39
C ALA A 154 -5.56 -66.12 -63.21
N GLN A 155 -4.41 -65.57 -62.84
CA GLN A 155 -3.11 -65.80 -63.48
C GLN A 155 -2.69 -67.26 -63.36
N ALA A 156 -2.82 -67.90 -62.20
CA ALA A 156 -2.53 -69.33 -62.02
C ALA A 156 -3.43 -70.18 -62.85
N GLY A 157 -4.76 -69.88 -62.95
CA GLY A 157 -5.71 -70.57 -63.77
C GLY A 157 -5.38 -70.45 -65.28
N HIS A 158 -4.98 -69.24 -65.71
CA HIS A 158 -4.56 -69.02 -67.09
C HIS A 158 -3.27 -69.79 -67.46
N GLU A 159 -2.27 -69.78 -66.54
CA GLU A 159 -1.02 -70.50 -66.74
C GLU A 159 -1.26 -71.98 -66.91
N GLN A 160 -2.08 -72.58 -66.05
CA GLN A 160 -2.51 -74.00 -66.21
C GLN A 160 -3.21 -74.26 -67.50
N ALA A 161 -4.22 -73.45 -67.90
CA ALA A 161 -4.96 -73.62 -69.14
C ALA A 161 -4.06 -73.45 -70.38
N ARG A 162 -3.10 -72.52 -70.35
CA ARG A 162 -2.11 -72.32 -71.41
C ARG A 162 -1.21 -73.53 -71.58
N TYR A 163 -0.72 -74.09 -70.43
CA TYR A 163 0.09 -75.29 -70.46
C TYR A 163 -0.69 -76.47 -71.09
N ASP A 164 -1.94 -76.64 -70.69
CA ASP A 164 -2.81 -77.70 -71.30
C ASP A 164 -3.07 -77.47 -72.82
N ALA A 165 -3.35 -76.23 -73.21
CA ALA A 165 -3.52 -75.89 -74.65
C ALA A 165 -2.26 -76.17 -75.47
N GLU A 166 -1.07 -75.83 -74.95
CA GLU A 166 0.21 -76.17 -75.60
C GLU A 166 0.44 -77.66 -75.65
N ARG A 167 0.09 -78.40 -74.61
CA ARG A 167 0.21 -79.84 -74.52
C ARG A 167 -0.72 -80.54 -75.56
N PHE A 168 -2.01 -80.16 -75.56
CA PHE A 168 -3.00 -80.69 -76.52
C PHE A 168 -2.67 -80.31 -77.95
N THR A 169 -2.07 -79.16 -78.18
CA THR A 169 -1.58 -78.75 -79.51
C THR A 169 -0.44 -79.67 -80.00
N ARG A 170 0.49 -80.08 -79.15
CA ARG A 170 1.55 -81.03 -79.48
C ARG A 170 0.99 -82.43 -79.76
N LEU A 171 0.09 -82.94 -78.87
CA LEU A 171 -0.54 -84.26 -79.04
C LEU A 171 -1.45 -84.34 -80.23
N ALA A 172 -2.13 -83.31 -80.65
CA ALA A 172 -2.91 -83.26 -81.91
C ALA A 172 -2.02 -83.35 -83.16
N LYS A 173 -0.81 -82.81 -83.16
CA LYS A 173 0.19 -82.95 -84.20
C LYS A 173 0.71 -84.35 -84.34
N SER A 174 0.78 -85.15 -83.22
CA SER A 174 1.18 -86.58 -83.27
C SER A 174 -0.01 -87.50 -83.58
N GLY A 175 -1.23 -87.02 -83.65
CA GLY A 175 -2.42 -87.79 -83.89
C GLY A 175 -3.03 -88.46 -82.63
N ASP A 176 -2.53 -88.17 -81.39
CA ASP A 176 -2.92 -88.79 -80.12
C ASP A 176 -4.23 -88.24 -79.56
N VAL A 177 -4.66 -87.02 -79.98
CA VAL A 177 -5.90 -86.38 -79.55
C VAL A 177 -6.67 -85.78 -80.73
N SER A 178 -7.98 -85.57 -80.58
CA SER A 178 -8.81 -84.95 -81.61
C SER A 178 -8.63 -83.44 -81.78
N ASP A 179 -8.84 -82.91 -82.97
CA ASP A 179 -8.84 -81.46 -83.22
C ASP A 179 -9.86 -80.71 -82.32
N ARG A 180 -10.95 -81.38 -82.02
CA ARG A 180 -11.95 -80.78 -81.05
C ARG A 180 -11.39 -80.58 -79.65
N GLN A 181 -10.62 -81.55 -79.14
CA GLN A 181 -9.99 -81.45 -77.84
C GLN A 181 -8.93 -80.36 -77.84
N ARG A 182 -8.14 -80.21 -78.90
CA ARG A 182 -7.19 -79.10 -79.04
C ARG A 182 -7.89 -77.75 -79.04
N GLU A 183 -8.97 -77.61 -79.81
CA GLU A 183 -9.73 -76.39 -79.94
C GLU A 183 -10.42 -75.99 -78.61
N GLN A 184 -10.95 -76.98 -77.90
CA GLN A 184 -11.53 -76.80 -76.54
C GLN A 184 -10.48 -76.32 -75.57
N ALA A 185 -9.29 -76.88 -75.54
CA ALA A 185 -8.19 -76.40 -74.64
C ALA A 185 -7.74 -74.97 -75.04
N ARG A 186 -7.67 -74.67 -76.31
CA ARG A 186 -7.34 -73.33 -76.79
C ARG A 186 -8.39 -72.29 -76.37
N THR A 187 -9.66 -72.54 -76.57
CA THR A 187 -10.74 -71.64 -76.15
C THR A 187 -10.80 -71.44 -74.62
N THR A 188 -10.48 -72.48 -73.86
CA THR A 188 -10.37 -72.37 -72.39
C THR A 188 -9.21 -71.45 -71.99
N ALA A 189 -8.04 -71.57 -72.64
CA ALA A 189 -6.91 -70.67 -72.37
C ALA A 189 -7.23 -69.21 -72.78
N GLU A 190 -7.91 -68.98 -73.87
CA GLU A 190 -8.36 -67.63 -74.27
C GLU A 190 -9.39 -67.04 -73.30
N ALA A 191 -10.34 -67.87 -72.80
CA ALA A 191 -11.30 -67.44 -71.78
C ALA A 191 -10.60 -67.06 -70.47
N GLN A 192 -9.59 -67.85 -70.02
CA GLN A 192 -8.80 -67.55 -68.85
C GLN A 192 -7.91 -66.27 -69.05
N ALA A 193 -7.37 -66.04 -70.23
CA ALA A 193 -6.65 -64.84 -70.58
C ALA A 193 -7.56 -63.59 -70.49
N ALA A 194 -8.80 -63.70 -70.98
CA ALA A 194 -9.79 -62.62 -70.80
C ALA A 194 -10.15 -62.34 -69.32
N LEU A 195 -10.21 -63.41 -68.53
CA LEU A 195 -10.42 -63.27 -67.08
C LEU A 195 -9.27 -62.53 -66.40
N VAL A 196 -8.00 -62.83 -66.71
CA VAL A 196 -6.82 -62.10 -66.23
C VAL A 196 -6.91 -60.61 -66.62
N GLU A 197 -7.26 -60.28 -67.83
CA GLU A 197 -7.42 -58.87 -68.24
C GLU A 197 -8.57 -58.18 -67.50
N SER A 198 -9.67 -58.88 -67.24
CA SER A 198 -10.75 -58.34 -66.38
C SER A 198 -10.32 -58.08 -64.97
N THR A 199 -9.61 -59.02 -64.32
CA THR A 199 -9.13 -58.86 -62.94
C THR A 199 -8.01 -57.81 -62.81
N LYS A 200 -7.13 -57.63 -63.83
CA LYS A 200 -6.19 -56.53 -63.90
C LYS A 200 -6.90 -55.16 -63.83
N LYS A 201 -7.99 -55.00 -64.60
CA LYS A 201 -8.81 -53.78 -64.60
C LYS A 201 -9.45 -53.58 -63.24
N GLN A 202 -9.85 -54.64 -62.53
CA GLN A 202 -10.36 -54.54 -61.15
C GLN A 202 -9.27 -54.07 -60.17
N VAL A 203 -8.03 -54.56 -60.26
CA VAL A 203 -6.90 -54.09 -59.49
C VAL A 203 -6.63 -52.59 -59.76
N ALA A 204 -6.63 -52.20 -61.06
CA ALA A 204 -6.44 -50.78 -61.41
C ALA A 204 -7.52 -49.86 -60.78
N ALA A 205 -8.80 -50.32 -60.88
CA ALA A 205 -9.91 -49.59 -60.24
C ALA A 205 -9.76 -49.49 -58.71
N ALA A 206 -9.39 -50.60 -58.05
CA ALA A 206 -9.16 -50.60 -56.56
C ALA A 206 -7.99 -49.68 -56.16
N ARG A 207 -6.89 -49.69 -56.93
CA ARG A 207 -5.75 -48.77 -56.73
C ARG A 207 -6.15 -47.32 -56.99
N GLY A 208 -7.00 -47.01 -57.94
CA GLY A 208 -7.59 -45.70 -58.15
C GLY A 208 -8.39 -45.24 -56.96
N ALA A 209 -9.23 -46.13 -56.39
CA ALA A 209 -9.98 -45.84 -55.11
C ALA A 209 -9.07 -45.58 -53.94
N LEU A 210 -7.97 -46.36 -53.79
CA LEU A 210 -6.97 -46.13 -52.76
C LEU A 210 -6.29 -44.77 -52.89
N THR A 211 -5.93 -44.38 -54.12
CA THR A 211 -5.33 -43.05 -54.37
C THR A 211 -6.29 -41.93 -54.00
N ALA A 212 -7.57 -42.04 -54.33
CA ALA A 212 -8.61 -41.10 -53.94
C ALA A 212 -8.79 -41.05 -52.39
N ALA A 213 -8.77 -42.25 -51.76
CA ALA A 213 -8.85 -42.29 -50.26
C ALA A 213 -7.64 -41.64 -49.61
N ARG A 214 -6.43 -41.84 -50.13
CA ARG A 214 -5.19 -41.19 -49.63
C ARG A 214 -5.20 -39.67 -49.84
N ALA A 215 -5.72 -39.18 -50.94
CA ALA A 215 -5.88 -37.76 -51.19
C ALA A 215 -6.79 -37.10 -50.13
N ASN A 216 -7.82 -37.81 -49.67
CA ASN A 216 -8.72 -37.33 -48.63
C ASN A 216 -8.07 -37.25 -47.23
N LEU A 217 -6.87 -37.82 -47.02
CA LEU A 217 -6.10 -37.61 -45.76
C LEU A 217 -5.66 -36.15 -45.54
N GLN A 218 -5.72 -35.29 -46.55
CA GLN A 218 -5.44 -33.87 -46.43
C GLN A 218 -6.62 -33.04 -45.86
N ASN A 219 -7.85 -33.56 -45.89
CA ASN A 219 -9.04 -32.86 -45.40
C ASN A 219 -8.98 -32.48 -43.91
N PRO A 220 -8.44 -33.32 -43.00
CA PRO A 220 -8.22 -32.93 -41.61
C PRO A 220 -7.29 -31.72 -41.44
N ALA A 221 -6.29 -31.54 -42.31
CA ALA A 221 -5.39 -30.40 -42.28
C ALA A 221 -6.12 -29.09 -42.61
N ILE A 222 -7.06 -29.10 -43.54
CA ILE A 222 -7.89 -27.93 -43.86
C ILE A 222 -8.77 -27.56 -42.64
N ARG A 223 -9.37 -28.56 -41.98
CA ARG A 223 -10.16 -28.32 -40.76
C ARG A 223 -9.32 -27.86 -39.60
N SER A 224 -8.05 -28.27 -39.47
CA SER A 224 -7.14 -27.79 -38.44
C SER A 224 -6.82 -26.30 -38.56
N SER A 225 -6.89 -25.74 -39.78
CA SER A 225 -6.74 -24.29 -39.99
C SER A 225 -7.85 -23.47 -39.32
N GLN A 226 -9.08 -24.02 -39.25
CA GLN A 226 -10.17 -23.39 -38.50
C GLN A 226 -9.87 -23.38 -36.98
N ALA A 227 -9.38 -24.50 -36.42
CA ALA A 227 -8.97 -24.54 -35.01
C ALA A 227 -7.85 -23.54 -34.71
N SER A 228 -6.88 -23.40 -35.62
CA SER A 228 -5.82 -22.40 -35.53
C SER A 228 -6.34 -20.95 -35.57
N ALA A 229 -7.37 -20.68 -36.38
CA ALA A 229 -8.03 -19.37 -36.43
C ALA A 229 -8.69 -19.03 -35.06
N ILE A 230 -9.41 -20.00 -34.47
CA ILE A 230 -10.02 -19.83 -33.15
C ILE A 230 -8.94 -19.60 -32.10
N GLN A 231 -7.78 -20.29 -32.14
CA GLN A 231 -6.67 -20.03 -31.22
C GLN A 231 -6.16 -18.58 -31.31
N LYS A 232 -6.08 -18.02 -32.51
CA LYS A 232 -5.71 -16.61 -32.71
C LYS A 232 -6.77 -15.67 -32.13
N GLN A 233 -8.05 -16.02 -32.28
CA GLN A 233 -9.14 -15.26 -31.65
C GLN A 233 -9.07 -15.30 -30.12
N ILE A 234 -8.72 -16.44 -29.51
CA ILE A 234 -8.49 -16.55 -28.07
C ILE A 234 -7.32 -15.65 -27.63
N ALA A 235 -6.21 -15.64 -28.40
CA ALA A 235 -5.08 -14.76 -28.09
C ALA A 235 -5.46 -13.27 -28.16
N GLN A 236 -6.30 -12.90 -29.13
CA GLN A 236 -6.86 -11.54 -29.21
C GLN A 236 -7.76 -11.24 -28.00
N ALA A 237 -8.70 -12.11 -27.67
CA ALA A 237 -9.58 -11.96 -26.53
C ALA A 237 -8.80 -11.88 -25.20
N GLN A 238 -7.66 -12.58 -25.07
CA GLN A 238 -6.75 -12.45 -23.93
C GLN A 238 -6.17 -11.04 -23.83
N SER A 239 -5.82 -10.43 -24.96
CA SER A 239 -5.36 -9.03 -24.99
C SER A 239 -6.48 -8.06 -24.58
N ASP A 240 -7.71 -8.35 -24.97
CA ASP A 240 -8.88 -7.56 -24.59
C ASP A 240 -9.16 -7.68 -23.08
N VAL A 241 -8.99 -8.87 -22.49
CA VAL A 241 -9.05 -9.04 -21.01
C VAL A 241 -7.99 -8.20 -20.31
N ASN A 242 -6.74 -8.23 -20.80
CA ASN A 242 -5.65 -7.45 -20.22
C ASN A 242 -5.95 -5.94 -20.30
N ALA A 243 -6.51 -5.47 -21.41
CA ALA A 243 -6.93 -4.08 -21.59
C ALA A 243 -8.06 -3.70 -20.62
N ALA A 244 -9.08 -4.56 -20.47
CA ALA A 244 -10.18 -4.35 -19.54
C ALA A 244 -9.69 -4.35 -18.08
N GLN A 245 -8.75 -5.21 -17.72
CA GLN A 245 -8.14 -5.23 -16.38
C GLN A 245 -7.34 -3.95 -16.09
N ALA A 246 -6.60 -3.43 -17.08
CA ALA A 246 -5.89 -2.16 -16.94
C ALA A 246 -6.88 -1.00 -16.75
N ASP A 247 -8.01 -0.99 -17.45
CA ASP A 247 -9.07 0.01 -17.28
C ASP A 247 -9.71 -0.11 -15.88
N ALA A 248 -10.01 -1.32 -15.41
CA ALA A 248 -10.52 -1.55 -14.05
C ALA A 248 -9.52 -1.09 -12.97
N ALA A 249 -8.23 -1.32 -13.16
CA ALA A 249 -7.20 -0.83 -12.25
C ALA A 249 -7.17 0.71 -12.21
N ARG A 250 -7.30 1.37 -13.36
CA ARG A 250 -7.36 2.84 -13.46
C ARG A 250 -8.59 3.41 -12.73
N THR A 251 -9.77 2.84 -12.94
CA THR A 251 -11.00 3.30 -12.28
C THR A 251 -10.97 3.05 -10.77
N ARG A 252 -10.34 1.95 -10.30
CA ARG A 252 -10.12 1.70 -8.87
C ARG A 252 -9.20 2.74 -8.24
N ALA A 253 -8.13 3.16 -8.95
CA ALA A 253 -7.26 4.24 -8.48
C ALA A 253 -8.03 5.57 -8.36
N GLN A 254 -8.90 5.88 -9.33
CA GLN A 254 -9.78 7.05 -9.27
C GLN A 254 -10.78 6.99 -8.11
N LEU A 255 -11.33 5.81 -7.81
CA LEU A 255 -12.18 5.62 -6.63
C LEU A 255 -11.40 5.87 -5.34
N THR A 256 -10.18 5.34 -5.22
CA THR A 256 -9.31 5.57 -4.07
C THR A 256 -8.99 7.05 -3.88
N GLU A 257 -8.72 7.76 -4.96
CA GLU A 257 -8.52 9.21 -4.95
C GLU A 257 -9.77 9.96 -4.46
N ALA A 258 -10.95 9.61 -5.00
CA ALA A 258 -12.21 10.23 -4.59
C ALA A 258 -12.52 9.98 -3.10
N GLN A 259 -12.21 8.78 -2.59
CA GLN A 259 -12.34 8.42 -1.17
C GLN A 259 -11.37 9.20 -0.30
N ALA A 260 -10.10 9.33 -0.71
CA ALA A 260 -9.11 10.14 0.00
C ALA A 260 -9.54 11.60 0.08
N ASN A 261 -9.99 12.18 -1.03
CA ASN A 261 -10.49 13.54 -1.08
C ASN A 261 -11.70 13.76 -0.18
N ARG A 262 -12.60 12.77 -0.08
CA ARG A 262 -13.74 12.82 0.85
C ARG A 262 -13.31 12.69 2.29
N ASN A 263 -12.36 11.81 2.59
CA ASN A 263 -11.83 11.64 3.94
C ASN A 263 -11.12 12.90 4.44
N ASP A 264 -10.44 13.64 3.56
CA ASP A 264 -9.77 14.90 3.90
C ASP A 264 -10.74 16.04 4.27
N LEU A 265 -12.04 15.86 4.03
CA LEU A 265 -13.10 16.76 4.52
C LEU A 265 -13.38 16.55 6.01
N ASN A 266 -12.97 15.45 6.60
CA ASN A 266 -12.99 15.22 8.04
C ASN A 266 -11.64 15.67 8.63
N ILE A 267 -11.66 16.77 9.35
CA ILE A 267 -10.48 17.30 10.03
C ILE A 267 -10.32 16.55 11.34
N ILE A 268 -9.23 15.81 11.50
CA ILE A 268 -8.97 14.92 12.63
C ILE A 268 -7.80 15.40 13.48
N ALA A 269 -7.80 15.02 14.76
CA ALA A 269 -6.69 15.27 15.67
C ALA A 269 -5.47 14.42 15.29
N PRO A 270 -4.27 15.03 15.12
CA PRO A 270 -3.06 14.29 14.75
C PRO A 270 -2.44 13.51 15.91
N PHE A 271 -2.71 13.90 17.15
CA PHE A 271 -2.22 13.28 18.39
C PHE A 271 -3.18 13.57 19.57
N ASP A 272 -2.97 12.87 20.69
CA ASP A 272 -3.74 13.05 21.90
C ASP A 272 -3.40 14.42 22.54
N GLY A 273 -4.40 15.24 22.82
CA GLY A 273 -4.16 16.56 23.38
C GLY A 273 -5.42 17.26 23.84
N THR A 274 -5.27 18.52 24.17
CA THR A 274 -6.37 19.42 24.58
C THR A 274 -6.48 20.57 23.60
N ILE A 275 -7.69 20.94 23.23
CA ILE A 275 -7.95 22.08 22.34
C ILE A 275 -7.63 23.38 23.12
N ALA A 276 -6.59 24.08 22.68
CA ALA A 276 -6.19 25.36 23.28
C ALA A 276 -7.05 26.51 22.79
N THR A 277 -7.26 26.60 21.47
CA THR A 277 -8.09 27.65 20.85
C THR A 277 -8.86 27.07 19.68
N ARG A 278 -10.06 27.59 19.43
CA ARG A 278 -10.87 27.32 18.25
C ARG A 278 -10.95 28.57 17.40
N THR A 279 -10.43 28.49 16.19
CA THR A 279 -10.33 29.66 15.29
C THR A 279 -11.47 29.69 14.28
N ALA A 280 -12.02 28.53 13.90
CA ALA A 280 -13.02 28.43 12.83
C ALA A 280 -14.43 28.11 13.37
N GLU A 281 -15.43 28.66 12.69
CA GLU A 281 -16.85 28.54 13.08
C GLU A 281 -17.67 27.75 12.04
N PRO A 282 -18.73 27.05 12.45
CA PRO A 282 -19.67 26.43 11.52
C PRO A 282 -20.26 27.44 10.54
N GLY A 283 -20.32 27.07 9.23
CA GLY A 283 -20.79 27.94 8.15
C GLY A 283 -19.70 28.73 7.45
N GLU A 284 -18.50 28.82 8.01
CA GLU A 284 -17.35 29.48 7.41
C GLU A 284 -16.78 28.68 6.23
N VAL A 285 -16.25 29.40 5.24
CA VAL A 285 -15.57 28.80 4.08
C VAL A 285 -14.07 28.86 4.32
N VAL A 286 -13.44 27.69 4.32
CA VAL A 286 -12.00 27.53 4.56
C VAL A 286 -11.27 27.15 3.29
N THR A 287 -9.97 27.46 3.25
CA THR A 287 -9.02 27.08 2.21
C THR A 287 -7.90 26.22 2.79
N PRO A 288 -7.14 25.48 1.98
CA PRO A 288 -6.00 24.71 2.48
C PRO A 288 -5.03 25.58 3.29
N GLY A 289 -4.69 25.11 4.49
CA GLY A 289 -3.85 25.87 5.42
C GLY A 289 -4.61 26.77 6.41
N THR A 290 -5.92 26.94 6.26
CA THR A 290 -6.73 27.72 7.25
C THR A 290 -6.71 27.00 8.58
N PRO A 291 -6.27 27.65 9.69
CA PRO A 291 -6.32 27.09 11.04
C PRO A 291 -7.75 26.82 11.48
N ILE A 292 -8.01 25.66 12.03
CA ILE A 292 -9.32 25.29 12.60
C ILE A 292 -9.26 25.31 14.12
N VAL A 293 -8.27 24.62 14.68
CA VAL A 293 -8.01 24.60 16.13
C VAL A 293 -6.51 24.53 16.38
N THR A 294 -6.10 24.99 17.56
CA THR A 294 -4.76 24.73 18.09
C THR A 294 -4.86 23.61 19.12
N LEU A 295 -4.12 22.54 18.91
CA LEU A 295 -4.05 21.36 19.76
C LEU A 295 -2.78 21.41 20.59
N LEU A 296 -2.90 21.21 21.91
CA LEU A 296 -1.83 21.27 22.86
C LEU A 296 -1.55 19.88 23.42
N ASP A 297 -0.29 19.42 23.30
CA ASP A 297 0.17 18.17 23.88
C ASP A 297 0.56 18.36 25.37
N LEU A 298 -0.35 18.01 26.26
CA LEU A 298 -0.08 18.10 27.71
C LEU A 298 0.87 17.01 28.20
N SER A 299 1.25 16.04 27.42
CA SER A 299 2.24 15.03 27.80
C SER A 299 3.68 15.54 27.63
N LYS A 300 3.88 16.59 26.83
CA LYS A 300 5.18 17.18 26.49
C LYS A 300 5.28 18.61 26.97
N ILE A 301 5.02 18.81 28.28
CA ILE A 301 5.18 20.11 28.91
C ILE A 301 6.63 20.32 29.38
N TYR A 302 7.08 21.56 29.31
CA TYR A 302 8.42 21.96 29.74
C TYR A 302 8.39 23.37 30.36
N LEU A 303 9.35 23.65 31.23
CA LEU A 303 9.63 25.00 31.63
C LEU A 303 10.57 25.66 30.62
N ARG A 304 10.13 26.74 29.99
CA ARG A 304 10.99 27.63 29.23
C ARG A 304 11.44 28.77 30.09
N GLY A 305 12.72 28.79 30.40
CA GLY A 305 13.31 29.83 31.24
C GLY A 305 14.59 30.37 30.63
N PHE A 306 15.17 31.36 31.32
CA PHE A 306 16.35 32.06 30.84
C PHE A 306 17.45 32.03 31.90
N ILE A 307 18.68 31.76 31.48
CA ILE A 307 19.86 31.75 32.33
C ILE A 307 20.81 32.87 31.88
N PRO A 308 21.37 33.67 32.80
CA PRO A 308 22.37 34.68 32.49
C PRO A 308 23.64 34.06 31.83
N GLU A 309 24.30 34.80 30.95
CA GLU A 309 25.52 34.38 30.24
C GLU A 309 26.60 33.86 31.18
N GLY A 310 26.78 34.50 32.36
CA GLY A 310 27.78 34.10 33.32
C GLY A 310 27.60 32.72 33.96
N GLU A 311 26.38 32.13 33.88
CA GLU A 311 26.06 30.82 34.48
C GLU A 311 25.90 29.70 33.42
N ILE A 312 25.73 30.06 32.13
CA ILE A 312 25.43 29.08 31.07
C ILE A 312 26.57 28.05 30.88
N GLY A 313 27.83 28.46 31.07
CA GLY A 313 28.99 27.60 30.94
C GLY A 313 29.01 26.37 31.88
N ARG A 314 28.19 26.40 32.94
CA ARG A 314 28.05 25.34 33.94
C ARG A 314 26.91 24.38 33.63
N VAL A 315 25.98 24.76 32.72
CA VAL A 315 24.79 23.97 32.37
C VAL A 315 25.05 23.12 31.15
N LYS A 316 24.66 21.85 31.26
CA LYS A 316 24.81 20.86 30.18
C LYS A 316 23.50 20.15 29.89
N LEU A 317 23.31 19.70 28.66
CA LEU A 317 22.19 18.85 28.29
C LEU A 317 22.18 17.56 29.13
N GLY A 318 20.97 17.14 29.53
CA GLY A 318 20.79 15.92 30.34
C GLY A 318 20.98 16.09 31.84
N GLN A 319 21.36 17.28 32.33
CA GLN A 319 21.45 17.51 33.77
C GLN A 319 20.05 17.45 34.42
N THR A 320 20.03 16.93 35.65
CA THR A 320 18.81 16.88 36.46
C THR A 320 18.42 18.29 36.91
N ALA A 321 17.14 18.57 36.84
CA ALA A 321 16.54 19.83 37.21
C ALA A 321 15.29 19.59 38.06
N ARG A 322 14.86 20.62 38.78
CA ARG A 322 13.60 20.67 39.48
C ARG A 322 12.83 21.92 39.09
N VAL A 323 11.55 21.75 38.89
CA VAL A 323 10.63 22.84 38.56
C VAL A 323 9.69 23.06 39.73
N TYR A 324 9.54 24.29 40.12
CA TYR A 324 8.66 24.71 41.18
C TYR A 324 7.59 25.62 40.62
N LEU A 325 6.35 25.24 40.82
CA LEU A 325 5.21 26.07 40.41
C LEU A 325 4.91 27.10 41.49
N ASP A 326 4.57 28.32 41.13
CA ASP A 326 4.13 29.34 42.07
C ASP A 326 2.91 28.90 42.89
N SER A 327 2.06 28.05 42.30
CA SER A 327 0.91 27.45 42.97
C SER A 327 1.28 26.45 44.07
N ASN A 328 2.50 25.84 44.00
CA ASN A 328 2.98 24.89 44.99
C ASN A 328 4.52 24.94 45.12
N PRO A 329 5.05 25.99 45.76
CA PRO A 329 6.50 26.26 45.80
C PRO A 329 7.29 25.27 46.67
N ARG A 330 6.62 24.41 47.44
CA ARG A 330 7.26 23.43 48.33
C ARG A 330 7.41 22.04 47.73
N GLN A 331 6.75 21.77 46.62
CA GLN A 331 6.78 20.46 46.00
C GLN A 331 7.43 20.54 44.60
N PRO A 332 8.71 20.18 44.49
CA PRO A 332 9.39 20.19 43.21
C PRO A 332 8.87 19.10 42.28
N ILE A 333 8.86 19.41 41.02
CA ILE A 333 8.60 18.47 39.93
C ILE A 333 9.95 18.15 39.29
N ASP A 334 10.29 16.88 39.19
CA ASP A 334 11.53 16.46 38.55
C ASP A 334 11.53 16.78 37.07
N ALA A 335 12.63 17.32 36.57
CA ALA A 335 12.81 17.73 35.20
C ALA A 335 14.26 17.46 34.76
N VAL A 336 14.49 17.58 33.47
CA VAL A 336 15.79 17.38 32.83
C VAL A 336 16.04 18.50 31.84
N VAL A 337 17.28 19.00 31.76
CA VAL A 337 17.69 19.97 30.74
C VAL A 337 17.61 19.30 29.35
N SER A 338 16.59 19.62 28.56
CA SER A 338 16.34 19.01 27.25
C SER A 338 16.89 19.83 26.09
N ARG A 339 17.00 21.16 26.25
CA ARG A 339 17.51 22.06 25.22
C ARG A 339 18.17 23.29 25.85
N ILE A 340 19.24 23.72 25.20
CA ILE A 340 19.90 25.01 25.46
C ILE A 340 19.92 25.73 24.10
N ASP A 341 19.40 26.96 24.06
CA ASP A 341 19.39 27.72 22.79
C ASP A 341 20.83 28.09 22.42
N PRO A 342 21.20 27.93 21.12
CA PRO A 342 22.58 28.16 20.69
C PRO A 342 22.98 29.63 20.62
N GLU A 343 22.00 30.53 20.61
CA GLU A 343 22.21 31.96 20.53
C GLU A 343 21.70 32.66 21.78
N ALA A 344 22.44 33.67 22.24
CA ALA A 344 22.02 34.53 23.32
C ALA A 344 20.85 35.41 22.90
N SER A 345 19.86 35.53 23.73
CA SER A 345 18.76 36.46 23.61
C SER A 345 18.93 37.61 24.63
N PHE A 346 18.23 38.69 24.40
CA PHE A 346 18.19 39.79 25.37
C PHE A 346 16.89 39.72 26.17
N THR A 347 16.95 40.00 27.47
CA THR A 347 15.71 40.10 28.25
C THR A 347 14.81 41.19 27.67
N PRO A 348 13.51 40.96 27.51
CA PRO A 348 12.61 41.83 26.75
C PRO A 348 12.26 43.18 27.45
N GLU A 349 12.86 43.51 28.58
CA GLU A 349 12.55 44.75 29.29
C GLU A 349 13.52 45.90 28.96
N ASN A 350 12.96 46.96 28.36
CA ASN A 350 13.62 48.24 28.17
C ASN A 350 13.67 49.01 29.48
N THR A 351 14.78 48.93 30.21
CA THR A 351 15.00 49.76 31.39
C THR A 351 16.01 50.86 31.10
N TYR A 352 15.66 52.06 31.55
CA TYR A 352 16.45 53.29 31.33
C TYR A 352 17.69 53.42 32.21
N PHE A 353 17.88 52.53 33.23
CA PHE A 353 18.97 52.62 34.20
C PHE A 353 20.17 51.75 33.81
N ARG A 354 21.38 52.25 34.08
CA ARG A 354 22.64 51.63 33.64
C ARG A 354 22.92 50.28 34.28
N ASP A 355 22.38 50.00 35.46
CA ASP A 355 22.56 48.75 36.21
C ASP A 355 21.55 47.65 35.79
N ASP A 356 20.50 48.06 35.08
CA ASP A 356 19.46 47.17 34.53
C ASP A 356 19.61 46.98 33.02
N ARG A 357 20.80 47.23 32.46
CA ARG A 357 21.05 46.97 31.03
C ARG A 357 20.79 45.53 30.73
N VAL A 358 20.05 45.36 29.67
CA VAL A 358 19.78 44.14 28.92
C VAL A 358 20.87 43.10 29.16
N LYS A 359 20.61 42.13 30.04
CA LYS A 359 21.54 41.04 30.30
C LYS A 359 21.37 40.02 29.16
N GLN A 360 22.49 39.61 28.61
CA GLN A 360 22.48 38.49 27.70
C GLN A 360 22.07 37.23 28.46
N VAL A 361 21.05 36.54 27.93
CA VAL A 361 20.50 35.35 28.55
C VAL A 361 20.40 34.24 27.48
N PHE A 362 20.55 33.03 27.90
CA PHE A 362 20.32 31.85 27.06
C PHE A 362 19.00 31.20 27.45
N GLY A 363 18.17 30.94 26.43
CA GLY A 363 16.94 30.18 26.60
C GLY A 363 17.24 28.70 26.91
N ILE A 364 16.54 28.16 27.89
CA ILE A 364 16.66 26.75 28.28
C ILE A 364 15.27 26.14 28.37
N LYS A 365 15.16 24.89 27.92
CA LYS A 365 13.98 24.08 28.15
C LYS A 365 14.29 22.98 29.16
N LEU A 366 13.50 22.94 30.23
CA LEU A 366 13.50 21.84 31.20
C LEU A 366 12.29 20.95 30.93
N SER A 367 12.50 19.78 30.39
CA SER A 367 11.44 18.81 30.17
C SER A 367 10.97 18.21 31.48
N ILE A 368 9.68 18.24 31.75
CA ILE A 368 9.06 17.75 32.97
C ILE A 368 8.79 16.27 32.83
N SER A 369 9.38 15.44 33.70
CA SER A 369 9.35 13.96 33.58
C SER A 369 8.03 13.34 34.02
N SER A 370 7.21 14.01 34.81
CA SER A 370 5.91 13.52 35.28
C SER A 370 4.87 14.64 35.28
N SER A 371 3.96 14.55 34.31
CA SER A 371 2.80 15.43 34.27
C SER A 371 1.76 14.94 35.29
N THR A 372 1.85 15.46 36.53
CA THR A 372 0.84 15.22 37.57
C THR A 372 -0.45 16.02 37.34
N GLY A 373 -0.64 16.63 36.15
CA GLY A 373 -1.78 17.51 35.86
C GLY A 373 -1.76 18.88 36.59
N ALA A 374 -0.82 19.09 37.50
CA ALA A 374 -0.68 20.32 38.26
C ALA A 374 -0.03 21.45 37.44
N ALA A 375 0.90 21.12 36.54
CA ALA A 375 1.56 22.09 35.68
C ALA A 375 0.72 22.30 34.42
N LYS A 376 0.28 23.53 34.21
CA LYS A 376 -0.47 23.92 32.99
C LYS A 376 0.32 24.94 32.18
N PRO A 377 0.33 24.86 30.86
CA PRO A 377 0.93 25.89 30.03
C PRO A 377 0.43 27.30 30.38
N GLY A 378 1.33 28.26 30.35
CA GLY A 378 1.06 29.62 30.74
C GLY A 378 1.37 29.94 32.22
N MET A 379 1.53 28.94 33.11
CA MET A 379 1.88 29.17 34.51
C MET A 379 3.32 29.65 34.64
N PRO A 380 3.58 30.68 35.47
CA PRO A 380 4.94 31.04 35.89
C PRO A 380 5.50 29.91 36.75
N ALA A 381 6.78 29.66 36.62
CA ALA A 381 7.49 28.67 37.40
C ALA A 381 8.98 28.98 37.46
N ASP A 382 9.59 28.53 38.53
CA ASP A 382 11.02 28.59 38.68
C ASP A 382 11.68 27.23 38.49
N GLY A 383 12.87 27.23 37.94
CA GLY A 383 13.68 26.04 37.75
C GLY A 383 14.98 26.10 38.55
N GLU A 384 15.42 24.94 39.01
CA GLU A 384 16.75 24.75 39.61
C GLU A 384 17.45 23.64 38.84
N ILE A 385 18.67 23.89 38.38
CA ILE A 385 19.50 22.93 37.69
C ILE A 385 20.67 22.54 38.59
N LEU A 386 20.86 21.24 38.80
CA LEU A 386 21.99 20.73 39.56
C LEU A 386 23.20 20.65 38.63
N VAL A 387 24.16 21.57 38.82
CA VAL A 387 25.35 21.68 37.95
C VAL A 387 26.57 20.97 38.49
N GLU A 388 26.64 20.73 39.82
CA GLU A 388 27.74 20.01 40.47
C GLU A 388 27.22 19.04 41.53
N GLY A 389 27.72 17.81 41.56
CA GLY A 389 27.32 16.76 42.50
C GLY A 389 26.04 16.03 42.11
N ASN A 390 25.68 15.00 42.90
CA ASN A 390 24.49 14.15 42.65
C ASN A 390 23.40 14.31 43.73
N THR A 391 23.59 15.23 44.70
CA THR A 391 22.68 15.43 45.83
C THR A 391 22.19 16.88 45.89
N TRP A 392 20.89 17.01 46.01
CA TRP A 392 20.25 18.31 46.15
C TRP A 392 20.56 18.89 47.54
N PRO A 393 20.91 20.18 47.68
CA PRO A 393 21.07 20.82 48.96
C PRO A 393 19.75 20.80 49.74
N LYS A 394 19.86 20.70 51.10
CA LYS A 394 18.69 20.62 51.95
C LYS A 394 17.94 21.96 52.08
N ASP A 395 18.61 23.06 51.78
CA ASP A 395 18.03 24.41 51.80
C ASP A 395 18.49 25.15 50.53
N THR A 396 17.55 25.46 49.65
CA THR A 396 17.79 26.20 48.38
C THR A 396 17.54 27.71 48.54
N GLY A 397 17.30 28.19 49.79
CA GLY A 397 17.09 29.61 50.08
C GLY A 397 15.70 30.14 49.72
N ARG A 398 14.76 29.27 49.37
CA ARG A 398 13.36 29.63 49.08
C ARG A 398 12.54 29.65 50.38
N ARG A 399 11.76 30.70 50.57
CA ARG A 399 10.73 30.82 51.63
C ARG A 399 9.34 30.80 50.99
#